data_67496638eb36e3246191b4fc33f99097
#
_entry.id   67496638eb36e3246191b4fc33f99097
#
_cell.length_a   1.000
_cell.length_b   1.000
_cell.length_c   1.000
_cell.angle_alpha   90.00
_cell.angle_beta   90.00
_cell.angle_gamma   90.00
#
_symmetry.space_group_name_H-M   'P 1'
#
loop_
_entity.id
_entity.type
_entity.pdbx_description
1 polymer ?
#
loop_
_entity_poly.entity_id
_entity_poly.type
_entity_poly.pdbx_seq_one_letter_code
_entity_poly.pdbx_strand_id
1 'polypeptide(L)'
;MAKIGRPGLSREKKAELWERWKGGQCASDIARALERTKGAIHHVLAFNGGIAPVARRRGPVALVLDEREEISRGIAAGRSIRRIAANLGRSPSTVSREVARHGGRGSYRATEADARAWEWALRPKPCRLASHPALRWRVAEKLALDWSPEQISGWLKREFPADEGLRVSHETIYRSLFVQARGVLKKQLLGHLRARRRMRYPKGGTTPSRLSGQIIDAISIRERPAEIEDRAVPGHWEGDLLSGTNNSHMATLVERHSRFAMLIKLPGKDSASVVSALSKQVRQLPLQLRRSLTWDRGKEMANHKIFTIATDVQVYFCDPRSPWQRGSNENTNGLLRQYFPKGMDLSGYSQSYLNKIALRLNQRPRKTLGFETPADRLRAVLQ
;
A
#
# COMPACT_ATOMS: atom_id res chain seq x y z
N MET A 1 10.18 -29.57 -35.89
CA MET A 1 11.19 -29.46 -34.78
C MET A 1 10.59 -28.66 -33.65
N ALA A 2 10.38 -29.26 -32.49
CA ALA A 2 9.89 -28.56 -31.31
C ALA A 2 10.95 -27.54 -30.85
N LYS A 3 10.59 -26.26 -30.72
CA LYS A 3 11.47 -25.23 -30.17
C LYS A 3 11.83 -25.62 -28.73
N ILE A 4 13.07 -26.05 -28.51
CA ILE A 4 13.61 -26.25 -27.16
C ILE A 4 13.62 -24.89 -26.48
N GLY A 5 12.64 -24.64 -25.62
CA GLY A 5 12.57 -23.41 -24.85
C GLY A 5 13.79 -23.31 -23.91
N ARG A 6 14.40 -22.12 -23.81
CA ARG A 6 15.48 -21.88 -22.86
C ARG A 6 15.05 -22.31 -21.46
N PRO A 7 15.88 -23.08 -20.71
CA PRO A 7 15.51 -23.56 -19.39
C PRO A 7 15.17 -22.37 -18.48
N GLY A 8 14.06 -22.50 -17.72
CA GLY A 8 13.63 -21.50 -16.76
C GLY A 8 14.68 -21.23 -15.68
N LEU A 9 14.49 -20.19 -14.86
CA LEU A 9 15.34 -19.94 -13.69
C LEU A 9 15.22 -21.09 -12.69
N SER A 10 16.37 -21.60 -12.21
CA SER A 10 16.41 -22.59 -11.13
C SER A 10 15.77 -22.04 -9.84
N ARG A 11 15.54 -22.91 -8.86
CA ARG A 11 14.93 -22.52 -7.58
C ARG A 11 15.84 -21.54 -6.83
N GLU A 12 17.14 -21.77 -6.83
CA GLU A 12 18.16 -20.95 -6.17
C GLU A 12 18.22 -19.56 -6.84
N LYS A 13 18.32 -19.51 -8.18
CA LYS A 13 18.32 -18.24 -8.92
C LYS A 13 17.01 -17.46 -8.76
N LYS A 14 15.87 -18.13 -8.56
CA LYS A 14 14.60 -17.46 -8.23
C LYS A 14 14.63 -16.89 -6.80
N ALA A 15 15.18 -17.61 -5.83
CA ALA A 15 15.32 -17.10 -4.47
C ALA A 15 16.20 -15.85 -4.44
N GLU A 16 17.38 -15.92 -5.06
CA GLU A 16 18.32 -14.80 -5.19
C GLU A 16 17.70 -13.59 -5.91
N LEU A 17 16.94 -13.81 -7.00
CA LEU A 17 16.18 -12.75 -7.67
C LEU A 17 15.29 -12.00 -6.69
N TRP A 18 14.57 -12.73 -5.85
CA TRP A 18 13.62 -12.11 -4.92
C TRP A 18 14.30 -11.39 -3.76
N GLU A 19 15.44 -11.87 -3.28
CA GLU A 19 16.24 -11.18 -2.26
C GLU A 19 16.79 -9.86 -2.80
N ARG A 20 17.41 -9.89 -3.98
CA ARG A 20 17.94 -8.70 -4.65
C ARG A 20 16.82 -7.68 -4.95
N TRP A 21 15.66 -8.17 -5.40
CA TRP A 21 14.49 -7.32 -5.65
C TRP A 21 13.97 -6.67 -4.37
N LYS A 22 13.86 -7.40 -3.27
CA LYS A 22 13.50 -6.86 -1.95
C LYS A 22 14.52 -5.82 -1.47
N GLY A 23 15.80 -6.03 -1.74
CA GLY A 23 16.88 -5.10 -1.45
C GLY A 23 16.90 -3.83 -2.32
N GLY A 24 15.94 -3.68 -3.26
CA GLY A 24 15.78 -2.46 -4.07
C GLY A 24 16.59 -2.44 -5.36
N GLN A 25 17.28 -3.53 -5.74
CA GLN A 25 18.02 -3.60 -6.99
C GLN A 25 17.07 -3.53 -8.20
N CYS A 26 17.49 -2.84 -9.28
CA CYS A 26 16.69 -2.77 -10.49
C CYS A 26 16.75 -4.09 -11.28
N ALA A 27 15.72 -4.33 -12.14
CA ALA A 27 15.66 -5.57 -12.93
C ALA A 27 16.86 -5.77 -13.88
N SER A 28 17.53 -4.69 -14.28
CA SER A 28 18.74 -4.76 -15.14
C SER A 28 19.95 -5.26 -14.37
N ASP A 29 20.13 -4.80 -13.12
CA ASP A 29 21.24 -5.23 -12.26
C ASP A 29 21.07 -6.68 -11.82
N ILE A 30 19.83 -7.07 -11.49
CA ILE A 30 19.48 -8.46 -11.17
C ILE A 30 19.73 -9.36 -12.38
N ALA A 31 19.41 -8.92 -13.59
CA ALA A 31 19.64 -9.65 -14.82
C ALA A 31 21.13 -9.92 -15.05
N ARG A 32 21.97 -8.90 -14.82
CA ARG A 32 23.42 -8.99 -14.91
C ARG A 32 23.98 -9.95 -13.87
N ALA A 33 23.55 -9.84 -12.61
CA ALA A 33 24.02 -10.68 -11.51
C ALA A 33 23.65 -12.16 -11.68
N LEU A 34 22.49 -12.45 -12.26
CA LEU A 34 22.01 -13.83 -12.47
C LEU A 34 22.37 -14.40 -13.86
N GLU A 35 23.11 -13.64 -14.66
CA GLU A 35 23.50 -14.00 -16.04
C GLU A 35 22.26 -14.36 -16.90
N ARG A 36 21.23 -13.54 -16.82
CA ARG A 36 19.98 -13.71 -17.55
C ARG A 36 19.57 -12.42 -18.26
N THR A 37 18.67 -12.54 -19.23
CA THR A 37 18.15 -11.37 -19.93
C THR A 37 17.22 -10.57 -19.02
N LYS A 38 17.22 -9.25 -19.17
CA LYS A 38 16.28 -8.34 -18.48
C LYS A 38 14.83 -8.77 -18.67
N GLY A 39 14.48 -9.27 -19.86
CA GLY A 39 13.13 -9.76 -20.19
C GLY A 39 12.74 -10.97 -19.34
N ALA A 40 13.65 -11.92 -19.10
CA ALA A 40 13.40 -13.10 -18.26
C ALA A 40 13.14 -12.70 -16.80
N ILE A 41 13.94 -11.78 -16.25
CA ILE A 41 13.74 -11.24 -14.89
C ILE A 41 12.42 -10.48 -14.81
N HIS A 42 12.17 -9.57 -15.76
CA HIS A 42 10.93 -8.81 -15.80
C HIS A 42 9.70 -9.72 -15.90
N HIS A 43 9.75 -10.79 -16.68
CA HIS A 43 8.65 -11.76 -16.79
C HIS A 43 8.34 -12.40 -15.42
N VAL A 44 9.36 -12.86 -14.68
CA VAL A 44 9.17 -13.46 -13.34
C VAL A 44 8.60 -12.44 -12.36
N LEU A 45 9.13 -11.22 -12.35
CA LEU A 45 8.65 -10.14 -11.49
C LEU A 45 7.20 -9.75 -11.83
N ALA A 46 6.90 -9.54 -13.11
CA ALA A 46 5.57 -9.13 -13.57
C ALA A 46 4.52 -10.23 -13.36
N PHE A 47 4.89 -11.50 -13.57
CA PHE A 47 4.00 -12.66 -13.32
C PHE A 47 3.55 -12.73 -11.85
N ASN A 48 4.40 -12.30 -10.93
CA ASN A 48 4.11 -12.26 -9.50
C ASN A 48 3.71 -10.85 -8.99
N GLY A 49 3.49 -9.88 -9.88
CA GLY A 49 3.14 -8.50 -9.51
C GLY A 49 4.23 -7.76 -8.72
N GLY A 50 5.50 -8.20 -8.83
CA GLY A 50 6.62 -7.65 -8.05
C GLY A 50 6.63 -8.09 -6.59
N ILE A 51 5.79 -9.07 -6.21
CA ILE A 51 5.69 -9.61 -4.85
C ILE A 51 6.35 -10.99 -4.83
N ALA A 52 7.33 -11.19 -3.94
CA ALA A 52 7.97 -12.48 -3.78
C ALA A 52 6.94 -13.55 -3.37
N PRO A 53 6.87 -14.69 -4.06
CA PRO A 53 6.05 -15.80 -3.60
C PRO A 53 6.48 -16.24 -2.20
N VAL A 54 5.52 -16.50 -1.33
CA VAL A 54 5.82 -17.06 0.00
C VAL A 54 6.49 -18.42 -0.19
N ALA A 55 7.63 -18.61 0.45
CA ALA A 55 8.31 -19.91 0.46
C ALA A 55 7.36 -20.96 1.03
N ARG A 56 7.17 -22.04 0.27
CA ARG A 56 6.29 -23.12 0.71
C ARG A 56 6.94 -23.84 1.86
N ARG A 57 6.19 -23.97 2.94
CA ARG A 57 6.56 -24.78 4.09
C ARG A 57 5.64 -25.99 4.13
N ARG A 58 6.21 -27.15 4.50
CA ARG A 58 5.39 -28.33 4.81
C ARG A 58 4.56 -28.04 6.06
N GLY A 59 3.35 -28.54 6.09
CA GLY A 59 2.57 -28.54 7.33
C GLY A 59 3.28 -29.40 8.40
N PRO A 60 3.14 -29.09 9.68
CA PRO A 60 3.85 -29.79 10.78
C PRO A 60 3.55 -31.30 10.84
N VAL A 61 2.40 -31.72 10.31
CA VAL A 61 2.02 -33.13 10.24
C VAL A 61 2.44 -33.85 8.94
N ALA A 62 2.99 -33.13 7.95
CA ALA A 62 3.42 -33.72 6.70
C ALA A 62 4.75 -34.45 6.86
N LEU A 63 4.86 -35.63 6.24
CA LEU A 63 6.11 -36.39 6.24
C LEU A 63 7.22 -35.62 5.55
N VAL A 64 8.42 -35.57 6.17
CA VAL A 64 9.64 -35.00 5.59
C VAL A 64 10.43 -36.07 4.82
N LEU A 65 11.45 -35.65 4.07
CA LEU A 65 12.24 -36.58 3.25
C LEU A 65 12.89 -37.66 4.11
N ASP A 66 13.47 -37.31 5.25
CA ASP A 66 14.13 -38.23 6.17
C ASP A 66 13.16 -39.34 6.66
N GLU A 67 11.92 -38.96 7.00
CA GLU A 67 10.89 -39.92 7.39
C GLU A 67 10.53 -40.86 6.21
N ARG A 68 10.49 -40.34 4.99
CA ARG A 68 10.25 -41.14 3.78
C ARG A 68 11.39 -42.09 3.49
N GLU A 69 12.63 -41.67 3.75
CA GLU A 69 13.80 -42.57 3.65
C GLU A 69 13.72 -43.70 4.67
N GLU A 70 13.35 -43.42 5.91
CA GLU A 70 13.13 -44.47 6.92
C GLU A 70 11.99 -45.43 6.52
N ILE A 71 10.94 -44.92 5.92
CA ILE A 71 9.88 -45.78 5.34
C ILE A 71 10.45 -46.69 4.26
N SER A 72 11.24 -46.13 3.34
CA SER A 72 11.88 -46.86 2.24
C SER A 72 12.83 -47.95 2.76
N ARG A 73 13.70 -47.62 3.74
CA ARG A 73 14.62 -48.56 4.41
C ARG A 73 13.87 -49.65 5.15
N GLY A 74 12.80 -49.26 5.88
CA GLY A 74 11.97 -50.24 6.61
C GLY A 74 11.22 -51.23 5.69
N ILE A 75 10.78 -50.76 4.52
CA ILE A 75 10.17 -51.61 3.50
C ILE A 75 11.20 -52.56 2.92
N ALA A 76 12.39 -52.06 2.56
CA ALA A 76 13.48 -52.91 2.03
C ALA A 76 13.92 -53.97 3.03
N ALA A 77 13.92 -53.64 4.34
CA ALA A 77 14.22 -54.59 5.42
C ALA A 77 13.04 -55.54 5.79
N GLY A 78 11.97 -55.58 5.01
CA GLY A 78 10.81 -56.43 5.25
C GLY A 78 9.96 -56.10 6.46
N ARG A 79 10.18 -54.93 7.12
CA ARG A 79 9.47 -54.53 8.35
C ARG A 79 7.98 -54.27 8.07
N SER A 80 7.12 -54.59 9.07
CA SER A 80 5.68 -54.29 8.97
C SER A 80 5.41 -52.80 9.04
N ILE A 81 4.33 -52.31 8.40
CA ILE A 81 3.90 -50.91 8.45
C ILE A 81 3.77 -50.39 9.89
N ARG A 82 3.28 -51.24 10.82
CA ARG A 82 3.15 -50.87 12.24
C ARG A 82 4.50 -50.63 12.88
N ARG A 83 5.51 -51.45 12.58
CA ARG A 83 6.87 -51.30 13.11
C ARG A 83 7.57 -50.05 12.53
N ILE A 84 7.40 -49.79 11.24
CA ILE A 84 7.92 -48.57 10.60
C ILE A 84 7.29 -47.33 11.23
N ALA A 85 5.99 -47.32 11.41
CA ALA A 85 5.25 -46.21 12.01
C ALA A 85 5.67 -45.96 13.46
N ALA A 86 5.86 -47.03 14.26
CA ALA A 86 6.35 -46.89 15.63
C ALA A 86 7.76 -46.26 15.70
N ASN A 87 8.67 -46.68 14.81
CA ASN A 87 10.02 -46.08 14.75
C ASN A 87 10.02 -44.59 14.37
N LEU A 88 9.03 -44.15 13.59
CA LEU A 88 8.88 -42.75 13.18
C LEU A 88 8.04 -41.91 14.15
N GLY A 89 7.45 -42.50 15.20
CA GLY A 89 6.50 -41.80 16.06
C GLY A 89 5.24 -41.32 15.31
N ARG A 90 4.88 -42.03 14.22
CA ARG A 90 3.74 -41.70 13.37
C ARG A 90 2.64 -42.78 13.44
N SER A 91 1.39 -42.37 13.13
CA SER A 91 0.31 -43.36 13.08
C SER A 91 0.51 -44.36 11.93
N PRO A 92 0.21 -45.68 12.13
CA PRO A 92 0.29 -46.67 11.08
C PRO A 92 -0.54 -46.33 9.84
N SER A 93 -1.69 -45.65 10.02
CA SER A 93 -2.52 -45.19 8.91
C SER A 93 -1.85 -44.11 8.06
N THR A 94 -0.98 -43.28 8.64
CA THR A 94 -0.19 -42.28 7.91
C THR A 94 0.82 -42.96 7.00
N VAL A 95 1.58 -43.91 7.53
CA VAL A 95 2.59 -44.66 6.75
C VAL A 95 1.92 -45.52 5.69
N SER A 96 0.81 -46.19 6.02
CA SER A 96 0.05 -47.02 5.06
C SER A 96 -0.45 -46.19 3.90
N ARG A 97 -1.06 -45.02 4.17
CA ARG A 97 -1.56 -44.11 3.13
C ARG A 97 -0.45 -43.53 2.27
N GLU A 98 0.68 -43.23 2.87
CA GLU A 98 1.86 -42.73 2.13
C GLU A 98 2.39 -43.78 1.15
N VAL A 99 2.57 -45.03 1.62
CA VAL A 99 3.05 -46.15 0.80
C VAL A 99 2.04 -46.47 -0.32
N ALA A 100 0.76 -46.55 0.02
CA ALA A 100 -0.31 -46.82 -0.97
C ALA A 100 -0.38 -45.77 -2.08
N ARG A 101 -0.25 -44.48 -1.73
CA ARG A 101 -0.25 -43.36 -2.70
C ARG A 101 0.89 -43.39 -3.67
N HIS A 102 2.00 -44.00 -3.32
CA HIS A 102 3.24 -44.02 -4.07
C HIS A 102 3.58 -45.39 -4.67
N GLY A 103 2.56 -46.19 -4.98
CA GLY A 103 2.70 -47.44 -5.74
C GLY A 103 2.86 -48.70 -4.88
N GLY A 104 2.59 -48.62 -3.57
CA GLY A 104 2.70 -49.76 -2.67
C GLY A 104 4.14 -50.12 -2.30
N ARG A 105 4.30 -51.19 -1.54
CA ARG A 105 5.61 -51.60 -0.97
C ARG A 105 6.68 -51.91 -2.03
N GLY A 106 6.27 -52.49 -3.16
CA GLY A 106 7.23 -52.89 -4.21
C GLY A 106 7.83 -51.70 -4.99
N SER A 107 7.08 -50.61 -5.14
CA SER A 107 7.46 -49.46 -5.97
C SER A 107 7.79 -48.22 -5.17
N TYR A 108 7.68 -48.24 -3.85
CA TYR A 108 7.90 -47.06 -3.03
C TYR A 108 9.38 -46.59 -3.07
N ARG A 109 9.57 -45.31 -3.42
CA ARG A 109 10.87 -44.61 -3.41
C ARG A 109 10.73 -43.27 -2.71
N ALA A 110 11.53 -43.03 -1.68
CA ALA A 110 11.44 -41.83 -0.82
C ALA A 110 11.56 -40.52 -1.60
N THR A 111 12.53 -40.43 -2.50
CA THR A 111 12.79 -39.24 -3.32
C THR A 111 11.63 -38.93 -4.29
N GLU A 112 11.08 -39.97 -4.94
CA GLU A 112 9.93 -39.80 -5.83
C GLU A 112 8.66 -39.42 -5.05
N ALA A 113 8.44 -40.06 -3.90
CA ALA A 113 7.32 -39.75 -3.03
C ALA A 113 7.40 -38.30 -2.53
N ASP A 114 8.60 -37.82 -2.20
CA ASP A 114 8.84 -36.44 -1.82
C ASP A 114 8.59 -35.45 -2.95
N ALA A 115 9.09 -35.72 -4.14
CA ALA A 115 8.87 -34.91 -5.33
C ALA A 115 7.38 -34.82 -5.67
N ARG A 116 6.66 -35.95 -5.71
CA ARG A 116 5.20 -35.99 -5.96
C ARG A 116 4.42 -35.25 -4.89
N ALA A 117 4.81 -35.33 -3.61
CA ALA A 117 4.16 -34.58 -2.53
C ALA A 117 4.29 -33.07 -2.73
N TRP A 118 5.45 -32.59 -3.22
CA TRP A 118 5.65 -31.20 -3.59
C TRP A 118 4.84 -30.79 -4.82
N GLU A 119 4.72 -31.64 -5.83
CA GLU A 119 3.90 -31.40 -7.03
C GLU A 119 2.40 -31.31 -6.66
N TRP A 120 1.91 -32.24 -5.85
CA TRP A 120 0.51 -32.20 -5.38
C TRP A 120 0.21 -30.98 -4.51
N ALA A 121 1.18 -30.49 -3.76
CA ALA A 121 1.07 -29.21 -3.05
C ALA A 121 0.99 -28.00 -4.01
N LEU A 122 1.30 -28.19 -5.31
CA LEU A 122 1.19 -27.16 -6.36
C LEU A 122 -0.25 -26.90 -6.83
N ARG A 123 -1.25 -27.68 -6.37
CA ARG A 123 -2.65 -27.46 -6.77
C ARG A 123 -3.03 -26.00 -6.57
N PRO A 124 -3.52 -25.33 -7.61
CA PRO A 124 -3.95 -23.95 -7.49
C PRO A 124 -5.10 -23.87 -6.48
N LYS A 125 -4.85 -23.20 -5.37
CA LYS A 125 -5.93 -22.89 -4.42
C LYS A 125 -6.81 -21.81 -5.05
N PRO A 126 -8.15 -21.96 -5.01
CA PRO A 126 -9.03 -20.90 -5.49
C PRO A 126 -8.74 -19.61 -4.73
N CYS A 127 -8.72 -18.49 -5.46
CA CYS A 127 -8.53 -17.20 -4.86
C CYS A 127 -9.68 -16.92 -3.87
N ARG A 128 -9.36 -16.43 -2.68
CA ARG A 128 -10.37 -16.10 -1.66
C ARG A 128 -11.48 -15.19 -2.20
N LEU A 129 -11.13 -14.22 -3.04
CA LEU A 129 -12.13 -13.35 -3.70
C LEU A 129 -12.99 -14.10 -4.74
N ALA A 130 -12.53 -15.23 -5.29
CA ALA A 130 -13.32 -16.06 -6.19
C ALA A 130 -14.33 -16.90 -5.43
N SER A 131 -13.93 -17.44 -4.27
CA SER A 131 -14.76 -18.30 -3.42
C SER A 131 -15.74 -17.56 -2.51
N HIS A 132 -15.56 -16.23 -2.31
CA HIS A 132 -16.39 -15.39 -1.43
C HIS A 132 -17.02 -14.21 -2.18
N PRO A 133 -18.21 -14.37 -2.78
CA PRO A 133 -18.85 -13.31 -3.57
C PRO A 133 -19.11 -12.01 -2.78
N ALA A 134 -19.57 -12.12 -1.54
CA ALA A 134 -19.83 -10.96 -0.68
C ALA A 134 -18.55 -10.15 -0.40
N LEU A 135 -17.43 -10.81 -0.08
CA LEU A 135 -16.14 -10.16 0.09
C LEU A 135 -15.68 -9.49 -1.21
N ARG A 136 -15.83 -10.19 -2.35
CA ARG A 136 -15.48 -9.65 -3.67
C ARG A 136 -16.28 -8.38 -3.99
N TRP A 137 -17.57 -8.38 -3.71
CA TRP A 137 -18.42 -7.22 -3.94
C TRP A 137 -17.98 -6.01 -3.10
N ARG A 138 -17.76 -6.21 -1.78
CA ARG A 138 -17.26 -5.15 -0.88
C ARG A 138 -15.90 -4.58 -1.34
N VAL A 139 -14.99 -5.46 -1.73
CA VAL A 139 -13.68 -5.02 -2.25
C VAL A 139 -13.85 -4.22 -3.54
N ALA A 140 -14.70 -4.66 -4.46
CA ALA A 140 -14.96 -3.96 -5.71
C ALA A 140 -15.60 -2.58 -5.48
N GLU A 141 -16.59 -2.49 -4.58
CA GLU A 141 -17.23 -1.24 -4.18
C GLU A 141 -16.21 -0.22 -3.64
N LYS A 142 -15.35 -0.64 -2.71
CA LYS A 142 -14.35 0.27 -2.11
C LYS A 142 -13.23 0.64 -3.08
N LEU A 143 -12.85 -0.25 -4.01
CA LEU A 143 -11.95 0.09 -5.10
C LEU A 143 -12.56 1.17 -6.02
N ALA A 144 -13.85 1.09 -6.34
CA ALA A 144 -14.55 2.10 -7.14
C ALA A 144 -14.61 3.48 -6.46
N LEU A 145 -14.49 3.52 -5.13
CA LEU A 145 -14.32 4.76 -4.34
C LEU A 145 -12.86 5.21 -4.24
N ASP A 146 -11.99 4.67 -5.09
CA ASP A 146 -10.54 4.97 -5.15
C ASP A 146 -9.75 4.58 -3.88
N TRP A 147 -10.26 3.67 -3.06
CA TRP A 147 -9.51 3.16 -1.93
C TRP A 147 -8.36 2.25 -2.38
N SER A 148 -7.23 2.34 -1.70
CA SER A 148 -6.13 1.40 -1.98
C SER A 148 -6.40 0.01 -1.39
N PRO A 149 -5.83 -1.06 -1.95
CA PRO A 149 -5.91 -2.39 -1.37
C PRO A 149 -5.52 -2.48 0.10
N GLU A 150 -4.55 -1.67 0.55
CA GLU A 150 -4.14 -1.61 1.96
C GLU A 150 -5.22 -0.98 2.84
N GLN A 151 -5.86 0.11 2.35
CA GLN A 151 -6.98 0.74 3.04
C GLN A 151 -8.16 -0.21 3.18
N ILE A 152 -8.50 -0.94 2.12
CA ILE A 152 -9.61 -1.91 2.13
C ILE A 152 -9.31 -3.05 3.10
N SER A 153 -8.12 -3.62 3.05
CA SER A 153 -7.71 -4.71 3.93
C SER A 153 -7.77 -4.31 5.42
N GLY A 154 -7.28 -3.12 5.75
CA GLY A 154 -7.29 -2.61 7.13
C GLY A 154 -8.69 -2.25 7.62
N TRP A 155 -9.49 -1.61 6.76
CA TRP A 155 -10.88 -1.28 7.05
C TRP A 155 -11.73 -2.52 7.29
N LEU A 156 -11.64 -3.54 6.45
CA LEU A 156 -12.37 -4.80 6.63
C LEU A 156 -12.05 -5.47 7.97
N LYS A 157 -10.78 -5.43 8.38
CA LYS A 157 -10.36 -5.99 9.68
C LYS A 157 -10.95 -5.22 10.87
N ARG A 158 -11.07 -3.89 10.73
CA ARG A 158 -11.60 -3.02 11.78
C ARG A 158 -13.12 -3.08 11.87
N GLU A 159 -13.80 -3.01 10.73
CA GLU A 159 -15.26 -2.95 10.64
C GLU A 159 -15.93 -4.29 10.98
N PHE A 160 -15.26 -5.40 10.62
CA PHE A 160 -15.76 -6.75 10.83
C PHE A 160 -14.77 -7.59 11.66
N PRO A 161 -14.52 -7.23 12.95
CA PRO A 161 -13.50 -7.90 13.76
C PRO A 161 -13.82 -9.37 14.04
N ALA A 162 -15.10 -9.73 14.13
CA ALA A 162 -15.57 -11.09 14.41
C ALA A 162 -15.71 -11.96 13.15
N ASP A 163 -15.76 -11.36 11.94
CA ASP A 163 -15.97 -12.11 10.68
C ASP A 163 -14.64 -12.37 9.97
N GLU A 164 -14.06 -13.54 10.21
CA GLU A 164 -12.86 -13.97 9.49
C GLU A 164 -13.11 -14.21 7.99
N GLY A 165 -14.36 -14.46 7.58
CA GLY A 165 -14.76 -14.61 6.18
C GLY A 165 -14.50 -13.36 5.37
N LEU A 166 -14.63 -12.17 5.96
CA LEU A 166 -14.40 -10.87 5.32
C LEU A 166 -12.94 -10.39 5.40
N ARG A 167 -12.01 -11.17 5.95
CA ARG A 167 -10.59 -10.79 5.98
C ARG A 167 -9.89 -11.13 4.67
N VAL A 168 -9.19 -10.17 4.11
CA VAL A 168 -8.35 -10.34 2.90
C VAL A 168 -7.09 -9.50 3.00
N SER A 169 -5.95 -10.05 2.58
CA SER A 169 -4.70 -9.27 2.52
C SER A 169 -4.71 -8.33 1.31
N HIS A 170 -4.03 -7.19 1.45
CA HIS A 170 -3.86 -6.26 0.33
C HIS A 170 -3.14 -6.90 -0.87
N GLU A 171 -2.24 -7.86 -0.62
CA GLU A 171 -1.56 -8.61 -1.67
C GLU A 171 -2.53 -9.50 -2.47
N THR A 172 -3.51 -10.12 -1.81
CA THR A 172 -4.56 -10.91 -2.48
C THR A 172 -5.39 -10.02 -3.40
N ILE A 173 -5.75 -8.81 -2.94
CA ILE A 173 -6.47 -7.83 -3.77
C ILE A 173 -5.61 -7.43 -4.98
N TYR A 174 -4.33 -7.08 -4.79
CA TYR A 174 -3.42 -6.77 -5.89
C TYR A 174 -3.29 -7.92 -6.88
N ARG A 175 -3.08 -9.15 -6.41
CA ARG A 175 -2.99 -10.32 -7.27
C ARG A 175 -4.26 -10.53 -8.08
N SER A 176 -5.42 -10.31 -7.50
CA SER A 176 -6.69 -10.44 -8.19
C SER A 176 -6.89 -9.41 -9.30
N LEU A 177 -6.27 -8.23 -9.18
CA LEU A 177 -6.32 -7.18 -10.18
C LEU A 177 -5.31 -7.38 -11.31
N PHE A 178 -4.06 -7.75 -10.98
CA PHE A 178 -2.95 -7.69 -11.92
C PHE A 178 -2.45 -9.04 -12.45
N VAL A 179 -2.62 -10.12 -11.67
CA VAL A 179 -1.93 -11.40 -11.92
C VAL A 179 -2.88 -12.50 -12.35
N GLN A 180 -4.14 -12.45 -11.98
CA GLN A 180 -5.09 -13.51 -12.33
C GLN A 180 -5.72 -13.26 -13.71
N ALA A 181 -5.38 -14.13 -14.66
CA ALA A 181 -5.86 -14.09 -16.04
C ALA A 181 -7.39 -14.18 -16.19
N ARG A 182 -8.11 -14.59 -15.16
CA ARG A 182 -9.58 -14.73 -15.13
C ARG A 182 -10.23 -13.72 -14.18
N GLY A 183 -9.84 -12.46 -14.26
CA GLY A 183 -10.50 -11.29 -13.69
C GLY A 183 -11.56 -11.51 -12.62
N VAL A 184 -11.18 -11.99 -11.43
CA VAL A 184 -12.09 -12.06 -10.27
C VAL A 184 -12.63 -10.66 -9.94
N LEU A 185 -11.81 -9.65 -10.17
CA LEU A 185 -12.17 -8.24 -10.14
C LEU A 185 -12.11 -7.67 -11.56
N LYS A 186 -13.09 -6.84 -11.92
CA LYS A 186 -13.16 -6.23 -13.25
C LYS A 186 -11.92 -5.37 -13.55
N LYS A 187 -11.36 -5.48 -14.76
CA LYS A 187 -10.22 -4.68 -15.23
C LYS A 187 -10.41 -3.18 -15.09
N GLN A 188 -11.65 -2.70 -15.18
CA GLN A 188 -12.01 -1.29 -14.98
C GLN A 188 -11.58 -0.75 -13.62
N LEU A 189 -11.55 -1.59 -12.57
CA LEU A 189 -11.12 -1.22 -11.22
C LEU A 189 -9.62 -0.87 -11.14
N LEU A 190 -8.81 -1.27 -12.13
CA LEU A 190 -7.42 -0.82 -12.24
C LEU A 190 -7.32 0.71 -12.42
N GLY A 191 -8.34 1.33 -13.03
CA GLY A 191 -8.41 2.78 -13.20
C GLY A 191 -8.43 3.54 -11.88
N HIS A 192 -8.96 2.95 -10.83
CA HIS A 192 -9.10 3.54 -9.49
C HIS A 192 -7.85 3.42 -8.62
N LEU A 193 -6.84 2.69 -9.05
CA LEU A 193 -5.57 2.61 -8.33
C LEU A 193 -4.69 3.83 -8.59
N ARG A 194 -4.10 4.38 -7.52
CA ARG A 194 -3.14 5.50 -7.60
C ARG A 194 -1.96 5.20 -8.53
N ALA A 195 -1.47 3.97 -8.55
CA ALA A 195 -0.41 3.52 -9.44
C ALA A 195 -0.90 2.31 -10.24
N ARG A 196 -1.10 2.49 -11.55
CA ARG A 196 -1.55 1.44 -12.49
C ARG A 196 -0.39 0.53 -12.95
N ARG A 197 0.65 0.37 -12.12
CA ARG A 197 1.83 -0.43 -12.47
C ARG A 197 1.54 -1.90 -12.27
N ARG A 198 1.80 -2.73 -13.29
CA ARG A 198 1.71 -4.19 -13.20
C ARG A 198 2.67 -4.79 -12.17
N MET A 199 3.68 -4.05 -11.78
CA MET A 199 4.75 -4.50 -10.91
C MET A 199 5.00 -3.47 -9.81
N ARG A 200 5.10 -3.95 -8.57
CA ARG A 200 5.42 -3.16 -7.39
C ARG A 200 6.94 -3.00 -7.30
N TYR A 201 7.43 -1.77 -7.14
CA TYR A 201 8.84 -1.48 -6.93
C TYR A 201 9.11 -1.26 -5.44
N PRO A 202 10.27 -1.69 -4.93
CA PRO A 202 10.70 -1.37 -3.57
C PRO A 202 10.82 0.14 -3.39
N LYS A 203 10.59 0.62 -2.17
CA LYS A 203 10.79 2.04 -1.84
C LYS A 203 12.28 2.32 -1.66
N GLY A 204 12.87 3.06 -2.57
CA GLY A 204 14.25 3.52 -2.47
C GLY A 204 14.56 4.56 -3.53
N GLY A 205 15.08 5.71 -3.12
CA GLY A 205 15.57 6.78 -4.00
C GLY A 205 14.89 8.13 -3.80
N THR A 206 15.58 9.03 -3.13
CA THR A 206 15.21 10.44 -2.90
C THR A 206 15.89 11.33 -3.94
N THR A 207 15.13 12.23 -4.57
CA THR A 207 15.67 13.30 -5.44
C THR A 207 15.69 14.65 -4.70
N PRO A 208 16.73 15.48 -4.81
CA PRO A 208 16.83 16.74 -4.07
C PRO A 208 16.00 17.87 -4.70
N SER A 209 15.50 18.78 -3.84
CA SER A 209 14.65 19.93 -4.18
C SER A 209 15.43 21.25 -4.15
N ARG A 210 14.97 22.24 -4.93
CA ARG A 210 15.57 23.57 -5.09
C ARG A 210 15.01 24.60 -4.10
N LEU A 211 15.83 25.59 -3.75
CA LEU A 211 15.64 26.66 -2.75
C LEU A 211 14.71 27.79 -3.21
N SER A 212 13.99 28.40 -2.25
CA SER A 212 13.18 29.61 -2.40
C SER A 212 13.42 30.59 -1.22
N GLY A 213 13.21 31.90 -1.45
CA GLY A 213 13.65 33.03 -0.66
C GLY A 213 12.94 33.29 0.69
N GLN A 214 13.39 34.31 1.43
CA GLN A 214 12.97 34.64 2.80
C GLN A 214 11.69 35.48 2.85
N ILE A 215 10.82 35.20 3.87
CA ILE A 215 9.67 36.04 4.27
C ILE A 215 10.06 36.85 5.50
N ILE A 216 9.72 38.17 5.49
CA ILE A 216 9.99 39.10 6.59
C ILE A 216 8.96 38.84 7.71
N ASP A 217 9.42 38.88 8.98
CA ASP A 217 8.60 38.64 10.20
C ASP A 217 7.89 37.28 10.27
N ALA A 218 8.45 36.25 9.66
CA ALA A 218 7.94 34.92 9.74
C ALA A 218 8.20 34.30 11.13
N ILE A 219 7.13 33.96 11.86
CA ILE A 219 7.23 33.22 13.13
C ILE A 219 7.70 31.82 12.83
N SER A 220 8.84 31.42 13.41
CA SER A 220 9.40 30.09 13.18
C SER A 220 8.51 28.99 13.76
N ILE A 221 8.49 27.84 13.09
CA ILE A 221 7.83 26.63 13.63
C ILE A 221 8.40 26.23 15.01
N ARG A 222 9.62 26.66 15.35
CA ARG A 222 10.26 26.39 16.65
C ARG A 222 9.63 27.16 17.80
N GLU A 223 8.95 28.28 17.51
CA GLU A 223 8.20 29.06 18.48
C GLU A 223 6.78 28.51 18.72
N ARG A 224 6.44 27.45 18.02
CA ARG A 224 5.15 26.78 18.10
C ARG A 224 5.05 26.04 19.42
N PRO A 225 3.94 26.16 20.19
CA PRO A 225 3.72 25.43 21.44
C PRO A 225 3.86 23.92 21.24
N ALA A 226 4.42 23.21 22.22
CA ALA A 226 4.68 21.77 22.18
C ALA A 226 3.38 20.94 21.97
N GLU A 227 2.25 21.43 22.44
CA GLU A 227 0.92 20.84 22.26
C GLU A 227 0.56 20.61 20.78
N ILE A 228 1.13 21.45 19.89
CA ILE A 228 0.90 21.36 18.43
C ILE A 228 1.74 20.24 17.82
N GLU A 229 2.87 19.87 18.43
CA GLU A 229 3.73 18.79 17.90
C GLU A 229 3.10 17.42 18.10
N ASP A 230 2.43 17.18 19.21
CA ASP A 230 1.85 15.91 19.61
C ASP A 230 0.66 15.46 18.76
N ARG A 231 0.13 16.34 17.89
CA ARG A 231 -1.04 16.07 17.05
C ARG A 231 -2.27 15.55 17.82
N ALA A 232 -2.25 15.67 19.15
CA ALA A 232 -3.33 15.25 20.01
C ALA A 232 -4.49 16.27 19.98
N VAL A 233 -4.14 17.54 19.83
CA VAL A 233 -5.10 18.65 19.87
C VAL A 233 -5.57 18.97 18.44
N PRO A 234 -6.88 18.98 18.16
CA PRO A 234 -7.43 19.37 16.86
C PRO A 234 -7.39 20.90 16.64
N GLY A 235 -7.56 21.31 15.37
CA GLY A 235 -7.58 22.71 14.99
C GLY A 235 -6.27 23.27 14.48
N HIS A 236 -5.22 22.44 14.38
CA HIS A 236 -3.92 22.80 13.83
C HIS A 236 -3.80 22.30 12.40
N TRP A 237 -3.62 23.21 11.46
CA TRP A 237 -3.61 22.95 10.02
C TRP A 237 -2.21 23.01 9.43
N GLU A 238 -1.96 22.18 8.43
CA GLU A 238 -0.81 22.28 7.53
C GLU A 238 -1.33 22.74 6.17
N GLY A 239 -0.75 23.80 5.61
CA GLY A 239 -1.16 24.34 4.31
C GLY A 239 -0.05 24.25 3.26
N ASP A 240 -0.45 24.16 1.99
CA ASP A 240 0.45 24.13 0.83
C ASP A 240 -0.30 24.49 -0.45
N LEU A 241 0.46 24.84 -1.52
CA LEU A 241 -0.09 25.05 -2.84
C LEU A 241 0.12 23.83 -3.75
N LEU A 242 -0.94 23.42 -4.41
CA LEU A 242 -0.87 22.49 -5.53
C LEU A 242 -0.90 23.28 -6.83
N SER A 243 0.24 23.31 -7.53
CA SER A 243 0.38 24.04 -8.79
C SER A 243 0.15 23.14 -10.00
N GLY A 244 -0.56 23.66 -10.99
CA GLY A 244 -0.79 23.10 -12.32
C GLY A 244 -0.03 23.86 -13.41
N THR A 245 -0.42 23.66 -14.67
CA THR A 245 0.00 24.49 -15.82
C THR A 245 -0.80 25.80 -15.87
N ASN A 246 -0.44 26.70 -16.78
CA ASN A 246 -1.13 27.97 -17.00
C ASN A 246 -1.25 28.83 -15.73
N ASN A 247 -0.24 28.78 -14.87
CA ASN A 247 -0.22 29.52 -13.58
C ASN A 247 -1.47 29.25 -12.73
N SER A 248 -2.03 28.05 -12.81
CA SER A 248 -3.22 27.65 -12.07
C SER A 248 -2.86 27.00 -10.74
N HIS A 249 -3.54 27.37 -9.67
CA HIS A 249 -3.22 26.94 -8.32
C HIS A 249 -4.47 26.57 -7.52
N MET A 250 -4.31 25.67 -6.56
CA MET A 250 -5.25 25.47 -5.46
C MET A 250 -4.50 25.36 -4.15
N ALA A 251 -5.08 25.84 -3.06
CA ALA A 251 -4.54 25.60 -1.73
C ALA A 251 -5.10 24.31 -1.15
N THR A 252 -4.26 23.62 -0.40
CA THR A 252 -4.62 22.44 0.37
C THR A 252 -4.39 22.71 1.85
N LEU A 253 -5.42 22.54 2.66
CA LEU A 253 -5.33 22.59 4.12
C LEU A 253 -5.57 21.20 4.67
N VAL A 254 -4.69 20.71 5.53
CA VAL A 254 -4.80 19.40 6.17
C VAL A 254 -4.76 19.58 7.67
N GLU A 255 -5.81 19.19 8.36
CA GLU A 255 -5.88 19.18 9.81
C GLU A 255 -4.97 18.07 10.36
N ARG A 256 -4.14 18.40 11.36
CA ARG A 256 -3.02 17.54 11.79
C ARG A 256 -3.46 16.33 12.60
N HIS A 257 -4.49 16.46 13.42
CA HIS A 257 -5.02 15.38 14.25
C HIS A 257 -5.83 14.36 13.42
N SER A 258 -6.84 14.84 12.70
CA SER A 258 -7.78 14.02 11.94
C SER A 258 -7.32 13.65 10.53
N ARG A 259 -6.32 14.36 9.99
CA ARG A 259 -5.92 14.29 8.57
C ARG A 259 -7.01 14.75 7.60
N PHE A 260 -8.00 15.47 8.09
CA PHE A 260 -9.06 16.05 7.29
C PHE A 260 -8.49 17.08 6.32
N ALA A 261 -8.88 16.97 5.05
CA ALA A 261 -8.33 17.81 3.99
C ALA A 261 -9.42 18.74 3.44
N MET A 262 -9.06 19.99 3.22
CA MET A 262 -9.84 20.99 2.49
C MET A 262 -9.07 21.41 1.25
N LEU A 263 -9.79 21.61 0.15
CA LEU A 263 -9.24 22.08 -1.12
C LEU A 263 -9.88 23.42 -1.45
N ILE A 264 -9.08 24.40 -1.76
CA ILE A 264 -9.54 25.77 -1.95
C ILE A 264 -9.08 26.25 -3.33
N LYS A 265 -10.04 26.66 -4.17
CA LYS A 265 -9.76 27.27 -5.46
C LYS A 265 -9.10 28.64 -5.24
N LEU A 266 -8.02 28.89 -5.96
CA LEU A 266 -7.34 30.17 -5.94
C LEU A 266 -7.48 30.86 -7.29
N PRO A 267 -7.77 32.18 -7.31
CA PRO A 267 -7.72 32.95 -8.54
C PRO A 267 -6.29 33.21 -9.03
N GLY A 268 -5.31 33.19 -8.14
CA GLY A 268 -3.89 33.37 -8.41
C GLY A 268 -3.04 32.89 -7.24
N LYS A 269 -1.72 33.01 -7.36
CA LYS A 269 -0.77 32.68 -6.29
C LYS A 269 -0.20 33.90 -5.58
N ASP A 270 -0.67 35.09 -5.92
CA ASP A 270 -0.30 36.30 -5.21
C ASP A 270 -0.82 36.24 -3.77
N SER A 271 -0.11 36.91 -2.85
CA SER A 271 -0.40 36.79 -1.42
C SER A 271 -1.78 37.32 -1.04
N ALA A 272 -2.29 38.34 -1.72
CA ALA A 272 -3.62 38.88 -1.44
C ALA A 272 -4.73 37.88 -1.81
N SER A 273 -4.66 37.28 -2.99
CA SER A 273 -5.58 36.24 -3.47
C SER A 273 -5.59 35.01 -2.57
N VAL A 274 -4.39 34.53 -2.18
CA VAL A 274 -4.27 33.34 -1.32
C VAL A 274 -4.82 33.61 0.07
N VAL A 275 -4.44 34.73 0.71
CA VAL A 275 -4.92 35.10 2.05
C VAL A 275 -6.45 35.32 2.06
N SER A 276 -6.99 35.99 1.05
CA SER A 276 -8.43 36.21 0.93
C SER A 276 -9.21 34.89 0.83
N ALA A 277 -8.78 33.99 -0.08
CA ALA A 277 -9.43 32.69 -0.27
C ALA A 277 -9.33 31.79 0.98
N LEU A 278 -8.18 31.73 1.62
CA LEU A 278 -7.96 30.98 2.86
C LEU A 278 -8.81 31.53 4.01
N SER A 279 -8.83 32.87 4.19
CA SER A 279 -9.61 33.51 5.25
C SER A 279 -11.10 33.22 5.13
N LYS A 280 -11.64 33.31 3.90
CA LYS A 280 -13.04 32.97 3.62
C LYS A 280 -13.38 31.55 4.04
N GLN A 281 -12.52 30.60 3.75
CA GLN A 281 -12.76 29.19 4.05
C GLN A 281 -12.55 28.86 5.53
N VAL A 282 -11.53 29.43 6.16
CA VAL A 282 -11.22 29.19 7.58
C VAL A 282 -12.30 29.78 8.50
N ARG A 283 -12.89 30.93 8.13
CA ARG A 283 -14.01 31.52 8.89
C ARG A 283 -15.28 30.65 8.93
N GLN A 284 -15.43 29.67 8.03
CA GLN A 284 -16.55 28.73 8.04
C GLN A 284 -16.34 27.55 9.01
N LEU A 285 -15.12 27.38 9.52
CA LEU A 285 -14.83 26.33 10.48
C LEU A 285 -15.38 26.69 11.88
N PRO A 286 -15.76 25.68 12.69
CA PRO A 286 -16.02 25.87 14.11
C PRO A 286 -14.81 26.49 14.84
N LEU A 287 -15.04 27.28 15.88
CA LEU A 287 -13.97 27.97 16.63
C LEU A 287 -12.92 26.99 17.17
N GLN A 288 -13.33 25.81 17.61
CA GLN A 288 -12.43 24.79 18.13
C GLN A 288 -11.39 24.30 17.10
N LEU A 289 -11.69 24.49 15.82
CA LEU A 289 -10.82 24.11 14.70
C LEU A 289 -10.00 25.29 14.11
N ARG A 290 -10.02 26.46 14.75
CA ARG A 290 -9.30 27.66 14.31
C ARG A 290 -8.16 28.00 15.27
N ARG A 291 -7.10 27.18 15.31
CA ARG A 291 -5.99 27.38 16.26
C ARG A 291 -4.72 27.89 15.58
N SER A 292 -4.18 27.14 14.65
CA SER A 292 -2.96 27.54 13.93
C SER A 292 -2.91 26.99 12.51
N LEU A 293 -2.14 27.70 11.68
CA LEU A 293 -1.79 27.29 10.32
C LEU A 293 -0.28 27.20 10.18
N THR A 294 0.24 26.05 9.76
CA THR A 294 1.65 25.88 9.40
C THR A 294 1.79 25.95 7.88
N TRP A 295 2.66 26.84 7.38
CA TRP A 295 2.91 27.03 5.95
C TRP A 295 4.39 26.89 5.65
N ASP A 296 4.76 26.73 4.36
CA ASP A 296 6.16 26.89 4.00
C ASP A 296 6.55 28.38 3.90
N ARG A 297 7.83 28.63 3.63
CA ARG A 297 8.31 30.02 3.42
C ARG A 297 8.04 30.52 2.00
N GLY A 298 6.91 30.14 1.41
CA GLY A 298 6.50 30.63 0.09
C GLY A 298 5.99 32.07 0.15
N LYS A 299 6.36 32.91 -0.84
CA LYS A 299 5.94 34.31 -0.93
C LYS A 299 4.43 34.52 -0.98
N GLU A 300 3.67 33.48 -1.30
CA GLU A 300 2.21 33.47 -1.33
C GLU A 300 1.55 33.69 0.04
N MET A 301 2.29 33.54 1.14
CA MET A 301 1.84 33.86 2.50
C MET A 301 2.54 35.08 3.09
N ALA A 302 3.12 35.96 2.26
CA ALA A 302 3.76 37.19 2.73
C ALA A 302 2.81 38.09 3.54
N ASN A 303 1.50 38.09 3.21
CA ASN A 303 0.48 38.86 3.92
C ASN A 303 -0.16 38.08 5.09
N HIS A 304 0.59 37.14 5.72
CA HIS A 304 0.09 36.28 6.80
C HIS A 304 -0.50 37.06 8.00
N LYS A 305 0.00 38.27 8.28
CA LYS A 305 -0.56 39.15 9.34
C LYS A 305 -2.02 39.50 9.06
N ILE A 306 -2.37 39.77 7.80
CA ILE A 306 -3.77 40.05 7.40
C ILE A 306 -4.63 38.80 7.60
N PHE A 307 -4.09 37.61 7.28
CA PHE A 307 -4.78 36.35 7.52
C PHE A 307 -5.06 36.14 9.02
N THR A 308 -4.03 36.32 9.87
CA THR A 308 -4.18 36.19 11.33
C THR A 308 -5.22 37.14 11.89
N ILE A 309 -5.19 38.45 11.50
CA ILE A 309 -6.19 39.44 11.93
C ILE A 309 -7.59 39.02 11.46
N ALA A 310 -7.71 38.52 10.24
CA ALA A 310 -9.01 38.15 9.65
C ALA A 310 -9.62 36.87 10.23
N THR A 311 -8.84 35.96 10.76
CA THR A 311 -9.31 34.60 11.14
C THR A 311 -9.06 34.24 12.59
N ASP A 312 -8.27 35.01 13.32
CA ASP A 312 -7.75 34.71 14.66
C ASP A 312 -6.92 33.41 14.70
N VAL A 313 -6.29 33.06 13.56
CA VAL A 313 -5.45 31.85 13.40
C VAL A 313 -4.01 32.25 13.26
N GLN A 314 -3.16 31.80 14.19
CA GLN A 314 -1.73 32.06 14.15
C GLN A 314 -1.04 31.28 13.03
N VAL A 315 -0.19 31.97 12.25
CA VAL A 315 0.59 31.34 11.16
C VAL A 315 2.01 31.07 11.63
N TYR A 316 2.48 29.83 11.43
CA TYR A 316 3.85 29.40 11.69
C TYR A 316 4.51 28.96 10.38
N PHE A 317 5.78 29.29 10.22
CA PHE A 317 6.54 28.96 9.01
C PHE A 317 7.57 27.86 9.27
N CYS A 318 7.59 26.86 8.39
CA CYS A 318 8.57 25.78 8.45
C CYS A 318 10.01 26.28 8.33
N ASP A 319 10.93 25.55 8.95
CA ASP A 319 12.34 25.76 8.75
C ASP A 319 12.72 25.53 7.27
N PRO A 320 13.73 26.26 6.76
CA PRO A 320 14.24 26.00 5.42
C PRO A 320 14.67 24.55 5.26
N ARG A 321 14.35 23.95 4.11
CA ARG A 321 14.72 22.55 3.77
C ARG A 321 14.18 21.47 4.72
N SER A 322 13.09 21.75 5.44
CA SER A 322 12.50 20.82 6.42
C SER A 322 11.11 20.32 6.00
N PRO A 323 10.98 19.58 4.88
CA PRO A 323 9.68 19.13 4.36
C PRO A 323 8.95 18.20 5.33
N TRP A 324 9.67 17.47 6.19
CA TRP A 324 9.07 16.57 7.21
C TRP A 324 8.17 17.30 8.21
N GLN A 325 8.37 18.63 8.39
CA GLN A 325 7.53 19.44 9.29
C GLN A 325 6.10 19.60 8.78
N ARG A 326 5.84 19.31 7.49
CA ARG A 326 4.50 19.29 6.84
C ARG A 326 4.18 17.93 6.23
N GLY A 327 4.62 16.85 6.84
CA GLY A 327 4.44 15.50 6.32
C GLY A 327 2.99 15.08 6.09
N SER A 328 2.01 15.68 6.79
CA SER A 328 0.58 15.41 6.57
C SER A 328 0.10 15.98 5.24
N ASN A 329 0.50 17.21 4.95
CA ASN A 329 0.10 17.88 3.72
C ASN A 329 0.82 17.27 2.51
N GLU A 330 2.13 17.01 2.59
CA GLU A 330 2.90 16.38 1.53
C GLU A 330 2.29 15.01 1.13
N ASN A 331 1.93 14.17 2.12
CA ASN A 331 1.26 12.90 1.85
C ASN A 331 -0.11 13.10 1.18
N THR A 332 -0.89 14.10 1.62
CA THR A 332 -2.21 14.42 1.04
C THR A 332 -2.07 14.93 -0.38
N ASN A 333 -1.11 15.84 -0.65
CA ASN A 333 -0.80 16.30 -1.99
C ASN A 333 -0.38 15.14 -2.91
N GLY A 334 0.38 14.18 -2.38
CA GLY A 334 0.68 12.95 -3.08
C GLY A 334 -0.56 12.13 -3.46
N LEU A 335 -1.61 12.10 -2.63
CA LEU A 335 -2.89 11.43 -2.94
C LEU A 335 -3.72 12.24 -3.96
N LEU A 336 -3.70 13.57 -3.85
CA LEU A 336 -4.40 14.46 -4.78
C LEU A 336 -3.89 14.32 -6.21
N ARG A 337 -2.62 13.93 -6.41
CA ARG A 337 -2.05 13.65 -7.75
C ARG A 337 -2.73 12.48 -8.48
N GLN A 338 -3.57 11.71 -7.82
CA GLN A 338 -4.47 10.74 -8.49
C GLN A 338 -5.58 11.45 -9.27
N TYR A 339 -6.08 12.57 -8.77
CA TYR A 339 -7.15 13.37 -9.37
C TYR A 339 -6.61 14.53 -10.21
N PHE A 340 -5.49 15.10 -9.80
CA PHE A 340 -4.81 16.23 -10.40
C PHE A 340 -3.37 15.86 -10.75
N PRO A 341 -3.13 15.13 -11.85
CA PRO A 341 -1.79 14.78 -12.31
C PRO A 341 -0.90 16.03 -12.49
N LYS A 342 0.42 15.85 -12.36
CA LYS A 342 1.36 16.94 -12.67
C LYS A 342 1.20 17.35 -14.13
N GLY A 343 1.27 18.65 -14.40
CA GLY A 343 1.12 19.17 -15.76
C GLY A 343 -0.34 19.35 -16.21
N MET A 344 -1.30 19.27 -15.31
CA MET A 344 -2.73 19.54 -15.59
C MET A 344 -3.04 21.00 -15.26
N ASP A 345 -3.89 21.64 -16.06
CA ASP A 345 -4.47 22.95 -15.75
C ASP A 345 -5.56 22.81 -14.67
N LEU A 346 -5.43 23.56 -13.60
CA LEU A 346 -6.37 23.55 -12.47
C LEU A 346 -7.43 24.65 -12.54
N SER A 347 -7.32 25.60 -13.47
CA SER A 347 -8.23 26.76 -13.57
C SER A 347 -9.67 26.37 -13.85
N GLY A 348 -9.89 25.32 -14.65
CA GLY A 348 -11.20 24.85 -15.07
C GLY A 348 -12.03 24.19 -13.96
N TYR A 349 -11.45 23.87 -12.80
CA TYR A 349 -12.18 23.20 -11.72
C TYR A 349 -12.94 24.20 -10.85
N SER A 350 -14.21 23.89 -10.60
CA SER A 350 -15.04 24.66 -9.67
C SER A 350 -14.73 24.31 -8.21
N GLN A 351 -15.04 25.20 -7.25
CA GLN A 351 -14.94 24.90 -5.82
C GLN A 351 -15.79 23.69 -5.43
N SER A 352 -16.99 23.55 -6.05
CA SER A 352 -17.88 22.40 -5.81
C SER A 352 -17.21 21.07 -6.22
N TYR A 353 -16.47 21.05 -7.34
CA TYR A 353 -15.70 19.87 -7.74
C TYR A 353 -14.57 19.56 -6.76
N LEU A 354 -13.81 20.59 -6.32
CA LEU A 354 -12.77 20.42 -5.32
C LEU A 354 -13.33 19.85 -4.00
N ASN A 355 -14.48 20.34 -3.56
CA ASN A 355 -15.18 19.83 -2.38
C ASN A 355 -15.56 18.33 -2.53
N LYS A 356 -16.01 17.90 -3.72
CA LYS A 356 -16.29 16.48 -3.99
C LYS A 356 -15.03 15.61 -3.87
N ILE A 357 -13.89 16.09 -4.37
CA ILE A 357 -12.62 15.38 -4.25
C ILE A 357 -12.13 15.35 -2.79
N ALA A 358 -12.23 16.47 -2.08
CA ALA A 358 -11.92 16.53 -0.64
C ALA A 358 -12.76 15.53 0.15
N LEU A 359 -14.09 15.47 -0.10
CA LEU A 359 -14.99 14.50 0.53
C LEU A 359 -14.55 13.06 0.28
N ARG A 360 -14.22 12.70 -0.98
CA ARG A 360 -13.69 11.37 -1.32
C ARG A 360 -12.42 11.03 -0.54
N LEU A 361 -11.49 12.00 -0.40
CA LEU A 361 -10.26 11.79 0.35
C LEU A 361 -10.51 11.65 1.86
N ASN A 362 -11.46 12.42 2.40
CA ASN A 362 -11.81 12.41 3.82
C ASN A 362 -12.59 11.15 4.22
N GLN A 363 -13.21 10.47 3.27
CA GLN A 363 -13.87 9.17 3.47
C GLN A 363 -12.95 7.97 3.29
N ARG A 364 -11.67 8.16 2.92
CA ARG A 364 -10.71 7.06 2.80
C ARG A 364 -10.04 6.74 4.13
N PRO A 365 -10.03 5.49 4.58
CA PRO A 365 -9.33 5.09 5.80
C PRO A 365 -7.84 5.44 5.75
N ARG A 366 -7.27 5.81 6.89
CA ARG A 366 -5.85 6.12 7.02
C ARG A 366 -5.18 5.13 7.95
N LYS A 367 -4.10 4.51 7.50
CA LYS A 367 -3.31 3.60 8.33
C LYS A 367 -2.81 4.27 9.61
N THR A 368 -2.42 5.54 9.51
CA THR A 368 -1.96 6.36 10.64
C THR A 368 -3.06 6.69 11.64
N LEU A 369 -4.33 6.49 11.28
CA LEU A 369 -5.50 6.64 12.14
C LEU A 369 -6.12 5.27 12.50
N GLY A 370 -5.33 4.18 12.49
CA GLY A 370 -5.86 2.85 12.73
C GLY A 370 -6.95 2.41 11.74
N PHE A 371 -6.88 2.91 10.52
CA PHE A 371 -7.89 2.72 9.46
C PHE A 371 -9.24 3.41 9.72
N GLU A 372 -9.28 4.42 10.58
CA GLU A 372 -10.37 5.40 10.62
C GLU A 372 -10.33 6.30 9.38
N THR A 373 -11.50 6.89 9.07
CA THR A 373 -11.54 7.94 8.05
C THR A 373 -11.25 9.31 8.67
N PRO A 374 -10.61 10.24 7.95
CA PRO A 374 -10.47 11.61 8.41
C PRO A 374 -11.79 12.28 8.82
N ALA A 375 -12.88 12.00 8.10
CA ALA A 375 -14.19 12.54 8.39
C ALA A 375 -14.74 12.03 9.73
N ASP A 376 -14.63 10.74 10.02
CA ASP A 376 -15.10 10.16 11.28
C ASP A 376 -14.26 10.67 12.45
N ARG A 377 -12.93 10.76 12.25
CA ARG A 377 -12.03 11.29 13.28
C ARG A 377 -12.32 12.77 13.61
N LEU A 378 -12.62 13.60 12.59
CA LEU A 378 -12.97 15.00 12.81
C LEU A 378 -14.34 15.11 13.49
N ARG A 379 -15.31 14.28 13.10
CA ARG A 379 -16.64 14.28 13.72
C ARG A 379 -16.56 13.95 15.22
N ALA A 380 -15.74 12.97 15.59
CA ALA A 380 -15.54 12.59 17.00
C ALA A 380 -14.95 13.72 17.87
N VAL A 381 -14.28 14.68 17.24
CA VAL A 381 -13.71 15.87 17.91
C VAL A 381 -14.77 16.95 18.13
N LEU A 382 -15.78 17.02 17.26
CA LEU A 382 -16.81 18.05 17.30
C LEU A 382 -18.02 17.67 18.14
N GLN A 383 -18.09 16.44 18.60
CA GLN A 383 -19.08 15.92 19.56
C GLN A 383 -18.57 16.09 21.00
#